data_52c78ae66d61e8c5e6d47346def7744b
#
_entry.id   52c78ae66d61e8c5e6d47346def7744b
#
_cell.length_a   1.000
_cell.length_b   1.000
_cell.length_c   1.000
_cell.angle_alpha   90.00
_cell.angle_beta   90.00
_cell.angle_gamma   90.00
#
_symmetry.space_group_name_H-M   'P 1'
#
loop_
_entity.id
_entity.type
_entity.pdbx_description
1 polymer ?
#
loop_
_entity_poly.entity_id
_entity_poly.type
_entity_poly.pdbx_seq_one_letter_code
_entity_poly.pdbx_strand_id
1 'polypeptide(L)'
;VNDAEISSSSHKFNDIGTYEIHAKYQNIKSQTEEVIVNPTPIEYKQYVLVEDYTGTWCGYCTRVSYAIEQVEKETDDAVIIAIHQGDPMEFSQVSSMMSNFGVTGFPTAFIDRTTRWTPPEPSNIAQVTGKLTNKAYAALAMDSSIDDDLLTIKVKLKMGYNYKALKLGLYILEDGIKYDQKNWTSYYVGDPLKDYEHNHVLRKAITGILGDQIPSDELGHDKEYEKEFQYVIPSEFNKDKIKMVAFVTEALSLIHISEPTRLHTI
;
A
#
# COMPACT_ATOMS: atom_id res chain seq x y z
N VAL A 1 38.21 8.53 11.90
CA VAL A 1 37.75 9.93 12.02
C VAL A 1 38.89 10.79 11.50
N ASN A 2 38.70 11.49 10.40
CA ASN A 2 39.70 12.42 9.87
C ASN A 2 39.42 13.79 10.48
N ASP A 3 40.24 14.22 11.44
CA ASP A 3 40.21 15.57 11.99
C ASP A 3 40.70 16.56 10.89
N ALA A 4 39.84 16.91 9.96
CA ALA A 4 40.09 17.88 8.94
C ALA A 4 39.62 19.27 9.39
N GLU A 5 40.50 20.26 9.40
CA GLU A 5 40.14 21.63 9.71
C GLU A 5 39.56 22.31 8.46
N ILE A 6 38.35 22.89 8.61
CA ILE A 6 37.66 23.63 7.55
C ILE A 6 37.72 25.10 7.87
N SER A 7 38.40 25.88 7.04
CA SER A 7 38.60 27.32 7.25
C SER A 7 37.54 28.20 6.57
N SER A 8 36.52 27.61 5.95
CA SER A 8 35.41 28.30 5.28
C SER A 8 34.15 28.35 6.12
N SER A 9 33.28 29.30 5.86
CA SER A 9 31.94 29.41 6.51
C SER A 9 30.94 28.35 6.05
N SER A 10 31.30 27.54 5.03
CA SER A 10 30.49 26.46 4.48
C SER A 10 31.38 25.32 4.00
N HIS A 11 30.89 24.10 4.18
CA HIS A 11 31.54 22.87 3.70
C HIS A 11 30.52 21.95 3.05
N LYS A 12 30.90 21.32 1.94
CA LYS A 12 30.09 20.31 1.26
C LYS A 12 30.75 18.95 1.48
N PHE A 13 30.01 18.05 2.11
CA PHE A 13 30.42 16.66 2.22
C PHE A 13 30.03 15.94 0.92
N ASN A 14 30.99 15.27 0.27
CA ASN A 14 30.76 14.57 -0.99
C ASN A 14 30.61 13.06 -0.81
N ASP A 15 31.20 12.51 0.25
CA ASP A 15 31.17 11.08 0.50
C ASP A 15 30.02 10.74 1.44
N ILE A 16 29.41 9.58 1.20
CA ILE A 16 28.36 9.04 2.05
C ILE A 16 28.96 8.67 3.42
N GLY A 17 28.29 9.06 4.49
CA GLY A 17 28.75 8.72 5.85
C GLY A 17 28.19 9.64 6.92
N THR A 18 28.59 9.36 8.14
CA THR A 18 28.29 10.19 9.29
C THR A 18 29.53 10.98 9.69
N TYR A 19 29.36 12.28 9.81
CA TYR A 19 30.43 13.23 10.15
C TYR A 19 30.10 13.93 11.45
N GLU A 20 31.03 13.92 12.37
CA GLU A 20 30.96 14.75 13.57
C GLU A 20 31.64 16.09 13.28
N ILE A 21 30.92 17.18 13.46
CA ILE A 21 31.43 18.54 13.25
C ILE A 21 31.36 19.37 14.53
N HIS A 22 32.31 20.24 14.72
CA HIS A 22 32.30 21.24 15.77
C HIS A 22 33.05 22.49 15.34
N ALA A 23 32.66 23.63 15.88
CA ALA A 23 33.42 24.86 15.70
C ALA A 23 34.50 24.97 16.77
N LYS A 24 35.65 25.58 16.39
CA LYS A 24 36.76 25.88 17.31
C LYS A 24 37.16 27.33 17.14
N TYR A 25 37.26 28.02 18.26
CA TYR A 25 37.84 29.38 18.30
C TYR A 25 38.81 29.46 19.47
N GLN A 26 40.10 29.68 19.16
CA GLN A 26 41.20 29.58 20.13
C GLN A 26 41.19 28.26 20.86
N ASN A 27 40.94 28.26 22.18
CA ASN A 27 40.86 27.06 23.03
C ASN A 27 39.41 26.64 23.35
N ILE A 28 38.42 27.32 22.77
CA ILE A 28 37.02 27.03 23.00
C ILE A 28 36.52 26.16 21.84
N LYS A 29 35.90 25.04 22.17
CA LYS A 29 35.24 24.11 21.23
C LYS A 29 33.74 24.13 21.48
N SER A 30 32.93 24.21 20.38
CA SER A 30 31.48 24.07 20.48
C SER A 30 31.07 22.65 20.84
N GLN A 31 29.80 22.42 21.06
CA GLN A 31 29.22 21.09 21.03
C GLN A 31 29.48 20.45 19.66
N THR A 32 29.58 19.12 19.64
CA THR A 32 29.67 18.34 18.41
C THR A 32 28.30 18.13 17.86
N GLU A 33 28.14 18.40 16.55
CA GLU A 33 26.92 18.13 15.79
C GLU A 33 27.19 16.98 14.81
N GLU A 34 26.20 16.15 14.58
CA GLU A 34 26.26 15.04 13.65
C GLU A 34 25.63 15.46 12.31
N VAL A 35 26.36 15.29 11.20
CA VAL A 35 25.87 15.47 9.83
C VAL A 35 25.88 14.11 9.13
N ILE A 36 24.72 13.65 8.67
CA ILE A 36 24.56 12.40 7.95
C ILE A 36 24.41 12.71 6.47
N VAL A 37 25.34 12.20 5.65
CA VAL A 37 25.27 12.25 4.18
C VAL A 37 24.75 10.90 3.69
N ASN A 38 23.50 10.91 3.26
CA ASN A 38 22.83 9.73 2.73
C ASN A 38 23.17 9.51 1.24
N PRO A 39 23.11 8.26 0.74
CA PRO A 39 23.17 8.00 -0.70
C PRO A 39 21.99 8.65 -1.42
N THR A 40 22.19 8.95 -2.70
CA THR A 40 21.10 9.42 -3.56
C THR A 40 20.01 8.36 -3.62
N PRO A 41 18.74 8.69 -3.33
CA PRO A 41 17.64 7.74 -3.39
C PRO A 41 17.51 7.11 -4.79
N ILE A 42 17.28 5.80 -4.85
CA ILE A 42 16.93 5.08 -6.08
C ILE A 42 15.42 5.18 -6.27
N GLU A 43 15.00 5.72 -7.41
CA GLU A 43 13.59 5.92 -7.74
C GLU A 43 13.03 4.70 -8.46
N TYR A 44 11.82 4.32 -8.10
CA TYR A 44 11.05 3.25 -8.70
C TYR A 44 9.70 3.77 -9.20
N LYS A 45 8.99 2.96 -9.98
CA LYS A 45 7.64 3.24 -10.42
C LYS A 45 6.69 3.31 -9.21
N GLN A 46 5.87 4.37 -9.17
CA GLN A 46 4.81 4.52 -8.17
C GLN A 46 3.54 3.79 -8.62
N TYR A 47 2.95 3.05 -7.70
CA TYR A 47 1.57 2.55 -7.78
C TYR A 47 0.74 3.26 -6.72
N VAL A 48 -0.56 3.35 -6.93
CA VAL A 48 -1.49 3.96 -5.97
C VAL A 48 -2.41 2.90 -5.37
N LEU A 49 -2.52 2.87 -4.05
CA LEU A 49 -3.43 1.98 -3.33
C LEU A 49 -4.75 2.70 -3.08
N VAL A 50 -5.87 2.07 -3.43
CA VAL A 50 -7.22 2.53 -3.12
C VAL A 50 -7.92 1.49 -2.24
N GLU A 51 -8.32 1.88 -1.05
CA GLU A 51 -9.13 1.05 -0.15
C GLU A 51 -10.55 1.62 -0.10
N ASP A 52 -11.52 0.85 -0.62
CA ASP A 52 -12.96 1.18 -0.63
C ASP A 52 -13.69 0.41 0.47
N TYR A 53 -14.18 1.11 1.47
CA TYR A 53 -15.04 0.57 2.53
C TYR A 53 -16.47 0.57 2.05
N THR A 54 -17.04 -0.63 1.84
CA THR A 54 -18.27 -0.85 1.10
C THR A 54 -19.18 -1.93 1.72
N GLY A 55 -20.31 -2.18 1.10
CA GLY A 55 -21.24 -3.26 1.46
C GLY A 55 -22.40 -3.34 0.47
N THR A 56 -22.94 -4.55 0.26
CA THR A 56 -24.04 -4.79 -0.68
C THR A 56 -25.32 -4.02 -0.34
N TRP A 57 -25.51 -3.69 0.92
CA TRP A 57 -26.64 -2.88 1.43
C TRP A 57 -26.48 -1.38 1.21
N CYS A 58 -25.28 -0.91 0.87
CA CYS A 58 -24.96 0.51 0.75
C CYS A 58 -25.34 1.02 -0.64
N GLY A 59 -26.49 1.69 -0.76
CA GLY A 59 -26.99 2.17 -2.05
C GLY A 59 -26.11 3.24 -2.72
N TYR A 60 -25.38 4.05 -1.97
CA TYR A 60 -24.46 5.05 -2.52
C TYR A 60 -23.04 4.53 -2.77
N CYS A 61 -22.72 3.30 -2.35
CA CYS A 61 -21.39 2.72 -2.59
C CYS A 61 -21.13 2.44 -4.06
N THR A 62 -22.18 2.25 -4.86
CA THR A 62 -22.10 2.06 -6.32
C THR A 62 -21.43 3.24 -7.05
N ARG A 63 -21.43 4.46 -6.51
CA ARG A 63 -20.68 5.58 -7.10
C ARG A 63 -19.16 5.39 -6.99
N VAL A 64 -18.71 4.77 -5.88
CA VAL A 64 -17.28 4.47 -5.69
C VAL A 64 -16.86 3.34 -6.61
N SER A 65 -17.67 2.27 -6.69
CA SER A 65 -17.45 1.18 -7.63
C SER A 65 -17.31 1.70 -9.06
N TYR A 66 -18.23 2.59 -9.50
CA TYR A 66 -18.16 3.19 -10.83
C TYR A 66 -16.93 4.10 -10.99
N ALA A 67 -16.54 4.85 -9.95
CA ALA A 67 -15.34 5.68 -9.99
C ALA A 67 -14.07 4.82 -10.12
N ILE A 68 -14.00 3.69 -9.41
CA ILE A 68 -12.92 2.71 -9.50
C ILE A 68 -12.82 2.16 -10.93
N GLU A 69 -13.96 1.79 -11.55
CA GLU A 69 -13.96 1.37 -12.95
C GLU A 69 -13.40 2.44 -13.92
N GLN A 70 -13.60 3.73 -13.61
CA GLN A 70 -13.01 4.80 -14.43
C GLN A 70 -11.51 4.93 -14.17
N VAL A 71 -11.05 4.78 -12.91
CA VAL A 71 -9.61 4.74 -12.59
C VAL A 71 -8.93 3.59 -13.33
N GLU A 72 -9.52 2.38 -13.31
CA GLU A 72 -8.97 1.20 -13.99
C GLU A 72 -8.95 1.34 -15.54
N LYS A 73 -9.84 2.14 -16.11
CA LYS A 73 -9.79 2.48 -17.53
C LYS A 73 -8.66 3.48 -17.86
N GLU A 74 -8.29 4.30 -16.90
CA GLU A 74 -7.26 5.33 -17.09
C GLU A 74 -5.86 4.77 -16.84
N THR A 75 -5.71 3.81 -15.91
CA THR A 75 -4.41 3.28 -15.50
C THR A 75 -4.47 1.85 -14.94
N ASP A 76 -3.45 1.05 -15.27
CA ASP A 76 -3.19 -0.26 -14.64
C ASP A 76 -2.37 -0.15 -13.34
N ASP A 77 -1.96 1.05 -12.94
CA ASP A 77 -1.07 1.29 -11.81
C ASP A 77 -1.84 1.60 -10.50
N ALA A 78 -3.17 1.46 -10.52
CA ALA A 78 -4.00 1.52 -9.33
C ALA A 78 -4.26 0.12 -8.77
N VAL A 79 -4.03 -0.04 -7.48
CA VAL A 79 -4.31 -1.27 -6.73
C VAL A 79 -5.54 -1.04 -5.88
N ILE A 80 -6.58 -1.80 -6.14
CA ILE A 80 -7.88 -1.63 -5.49
C ILE A 80 -8.10 -2.73 -4.46
N ILE A 81 -8.64 -2.36 -3.30
CA ILE A 81 -9.08 -3.27 -2.24
C ILE A 81 -10.48 -2.86 -1.81
N ALA A 82 -11.47 -3.71 -2.04
CA ALA A 82 -12.83 -3.54 -1.57
C ALA A 82 -13.02 -4.24 -0.21
N ILE A 83 -13.32 -3.47 0.82
CA ILE A 83 -13.41 -3.92 2.21
C ILE A 83 -14.89 -3.94 2.60
N HIS A 84 -15.50 -5.11 2.51
CA HIS A 84 -16.92 -5.32 2.78
C HIS A 84 -17.22 -5.40 4.27
N GLN A 85 -18.37 -4.82 4.66
CA GLN A 85 -18.91 -4.85 6.03
C GLN A 85 -20.40 -5.12 6.02
N GLY A 86 -20.87 -5.99 6.92
CA GLY A 86 -22.28 -6.26 7.14
C GLY A 86 -22.98 -7.02 6.00
N ASP A 87 -22.23 -7.78 5.21
CA ASP A 87 -22.73 -8.55 4.08
C ASP A 87 -22.01 -9.91 3.94
N PRO A 88 -22.39 -10.79 3.00
CA PRO A 88 -21.77 -12.12 2.85
C PRO A 88 -20.28 -12.12 2.49
N MET A 89 -19.74 -10.98 2.07
CA MET A 89 -18.33 -10.80 1.73
C MET A 89 -17.55 -10.09 2.84
N GLU A 90 -18.13 -9.94 4.03
CA GLU A 90 -17.52 -9.21 5.13
C GLU A 90 -16.11 -9.70 5.44
N PHE A 91 -15.16 -8.77 5.48
CA PHE A 91 -13.82 -9.05 5.96
C PHE A 91 -13.83 -9.19 7.49
N SER A 92 -13.35 -10.30 8.01
CA SER A 92 -13.45 -10.66 9.44
C SER A 92 -12.83 -9.63 10.41
N GLN A 93 -11.90 -8.80 9.95
CA GLN A 93 -11.24 -7.76 10.75
C GLN A 93 -11.67 -6.34 10.32
N VAL A 94 -12.78 -6.19 9.59
CA VAL A 94 -13.26 -4.90 9.07
C VAL A 94 -13.46 -3.87 10.18
N SER A 95 -14.01 -4.26 11.33
CA SER A 95 -14.22 -3.35 12.47
C SER A 95 -12.90 -2.77 12.99
N SER A 96 -11.84 -3.57 13.05
CA SER A 96 -10.51 -3.11 13.45
C SER A 96 -9.91 -2.18 12.39
N MET A 97 -10.08 -2.48 11.10
CA MET A 97 -9.65 -1.57 10.02
C MET A 97 -10.40 -0.25 10.08
N MET A 98 -11.73 -0.28 10.19
CA MET A 98 -12.55 0.93 10.30
C MET A 98 -12.11 1.82 11.49
N SER A 99 -11.85 1.20 12.64
CA SER A 99 -11.36 1.91 13.83
C SER A 99 -10.00 2.57 13.59
N ASN A 100 -9.05 1.87 12.99
CA ASN A 100 -7.71 2.39 12.73
C ASN A 100 -7.71 3.56 11.74
N PHE A 101 -8.60 3.52 10.73
CA PHE A 101 -8.69 4.55 9.69
C PHE A 101 -9.79 5.59 9.92
N GLY A 102 -10.49 5.54 11.07
CA GLY A 102 -11.55 6.47 11.41
C GLY A 102 -12.74 6.43 10.45
N VAL A 103 -13.08 5.23 9.94
CA VAL A 103 -14.24 5.03 9.08
C VAL A 103 -15.49 4.98 9.93
N THR A 104 -16.37 5.96 9.77
CA THR A 104 -17.62 6.10 10.55
C THR A 104 -18.88 5.97 9.72
N GLY A 105 -18.76 5.78 8.41
CA GLY A 105 -19.89 5.67 7.48
C GLY A 105 -19.47 5.25 6.08
N PHE A 106 -20.45 4.95 5.25
CA PHE A 106 -20.30 4.42 3.90
C PHE A 106 -21.01 5.29 2.86
N PRO A 107 -20.47 5.44 1.65
CA PRO A 107 -19.16 4.96 1.25
C PRO A 107 -18.02 5.77 1.86
N THR A 108 -16.90 5.14 2.08
CA THR A 108 -15.65 5.79 2.44
C THR A 108 -14.51 5.12 1.68
N ALA A 109 -13.65 5.91 1.04
CA ALA A 109 -12.47 5.39 0.38
C ALA A 109 -11.22 6.17 0.79
N PHE A 110 -10.08 5.48 0.82
CA PHE A 110 -8.76 6.07 1.08
C PHE A 110 -7.83 5.83 -0.10
N ILE A 111 -7.00 6.83 -0.36
CA ILE A 111 -5.89 6.75 -1.29
C ILE A 111 -4.63 6.65 -0.43
N ASP A 112 -3.83 5.62 -0.71
CA ASP A 112 -2.58 5.38 -0.02
C ASP A 112 -2.73 5.39 1.51
N ARG A 113 -3.82 4.95 2.08
CA ARG A 113 -4.12 4.91 3.52
C ARG A 113 -4.01 6.24 4.26
N THR A 114 -3.56 7.29 3.59
CA THR A 114 -3.28 8.62 4.16
C THR A 114 -4.30 9.66 3.80
N THR A 115 -4.84 9.58 2.59
CA THR A 115 -5.71 10.60 2.03
C THR A 115 -7.11 10.04 1.85
N ARG A 116 -8.11 10.63 2.49
CA ARG A 116 -9.50 10.28 2.22
C ARG A 116 -9.87 10.75 0.82
N TRP A 117 -10.35 9.86 -0.04
CA TRP A 117 -10.89 10.22 -1.35
C TRP A 117 -12.22 10.94 -1.16
N THR A 118 -12.29 12.24 -1.45
CA THR A 118 -13.45 13.07 -1.09
C THR A 118 -13.86 14.02 -2.21
N PRO A 119 -15.12 13.95 -2.70
CA PRO A 119 -15.96 12.76 -2.64
C PRO A 119 -15.41 11.64 -3.52
N PRO A 120 -15.59 10.35 -3.12
CA PRO A 120 -15.14 9.23 -3.93
C PRO A 120 -16.16 8.96 -5.04
N GLU A 121 -15.97 9.62 -6.16
CA GLU A 121 -16.88 9.57 -7.34
C GLU A 121 -16.14 9.87 -8.65
N PRO A 122 -16.74 9.56 -9.82
CA PRO A 122 -16.07 9.66 -11.12
C PRO A 122 -15.48 11.03 -11.45
N SER A 123 -16.09 12.11 -10.96
CA SER A 123 -15.59 13.49 -11.17
C SER A 123 -14.26 13.78 -10.46
N ASN A 124 -13.84 12.93 -9.55
CA ASN A 124 -12.66 13.12 -8.67
C ASN A 124 -11.60 12.03 -8.81
N ILE A 125 -11.59 11.25 -9.89
CA ILE A 125 -10.57 10.21 -10.11
C ILE A 125 -9.15 10.78 -10.18
N ALA A 126 -9.00 12.05 -10.57
CA ALA A 126 -7.72 12.74 -10.56
C ALA A 126 -7.04 12.81 -9.17
N GLN A 127 -7.80 12.66 -8.07
CA GLN A 127 -7.21 12.51 -6.73
C GLN A 127 -6.42 11.20 -6.60
N VAL A 128 -6.84 10.15 -7.32
CA VAL A 128 -6.17 8.85 -7.37
C VAL A 128 -5.04 8.89 -8.40
N THR A 129 -5.36 9.16 -9.67
CA THR A 129 -4.39 9.09 -10.77
C THR A 129 -3.26 10.13 -10.64
N GLY A 130 -3.55 11.28 -10.00
CA GLY A 130 -2.55 12.29 -9.69
C GLY A 130 -1.44 11.81 -8.75
N LYS A 131 -1.67 10.76 -7.92
CA LYS A 131 -0.64 10.17 -7.06
C LYS A 131 0.43 9.40 -7.83
N LEU A 132 0.13 8.93 -9.03
CA LEU A 132 1.07 8.21 -9.90
C LEU A 132 2.25 9.06 -10.37
N THR A 133 2.15 10.39 -10.24
CA THR A 133 3.25 11.31 -10.54
C THR A 133 4.29 11.40 -9.42
N ASN A 134 4.00 10.84 -8.26
CA ASN A 134 4.94 10.77 -7.15
C ASN A 134 6.05 9.76 -7.45
N LYS A 135 7.11 9.80 -6.63
CA LYS A 135 8.22 8.87 -6.72
C LYS A 135 8.13 7.85 -5.61
N ALA A 136 8.35 6.59 -5.96
CA ALA A 136 8.56 5.52 -5.01
C ALA A 136 10.05 5.29 -4.78
N TYR A 137 10.42 4.96 -3.55
CA TYR A 137 11.80 4.64 -3.18
C TYR A 137 11.96 3.24 -2.61
N ALA A 138 10.99 2.38 -2.89
CA ALA A 138 11.07 0.94 -2.67
C ALA A 138 10.31 0.24 -3.78
N ALA A 139 10.79 -0.90 -4.22
CA ALA A 139 10.14 -1.75 -5.22
C ALA A 139 9.74 -3.07 -4.57
N LEU A 140 8.54 -3.54 -4.91
CA LEU A 140 8.05 -4.86 -4.52
C LEU A 140 7.97 -5.76 -5.75
N ALA A 141 8.31 -7.03 -5.56
CA ALA A 141 8.01 -8.09 -6.50
C ALA A 141 7.39 -9.28 -5.74
N MET A 142 6.48 -9.98 -6.37
CA MET A 142 5.88 -11.19 -5.83
C MET A 142 5.98 -12.33 -6.83
N ASP A 143 6.20 -13.53 -6.29
CA ASP A 143 6.04 -14.80 -6.99
C ASP A 143 5.13 -15.70 -6.17
N SER A 144 4.36 -16.57 -6.82
CA SER A 144 3.43 -17.44 -6.11
C SER A 144 3.17 -18.75 -6.87
N SER A 145 2.87 -19.77 -6.09
CA SER A 145 2.46 -21.08 -6.60
C SER A 145 1.34 -21.65 -5.75
N ILE A 146 0.49 -22.47 -6.36
CA ILE A 146 -0.55 -23.24 -5.67
C ILE A 146 -0.23 -24.73 -5.88
N ASP A 147 -0.23 -25.47 -4.76
CA ASP A 147 -0.18 -26.93 -4.75
C ASP A 147 -1.43 -27.41 -3.98
N ASP A 148 -2.37 -28.00 -4.69
CA ASP A 148 -3.74 -28.28 -4.21
C ASP A 148 -4.43 -27.04 -3.67
N ASP A 149 -4.47 -26.90 -2.34
CA ASP A 149 -5.08 -25.76 -1.63
C ASP A 149 -4.01 -24.86 -0.99
N LEU A 150 -2.75 -25.26 -1.01
CA LEU A 150 -1.65 -24.52 -0.40
C LEU A 150 -1.11 -23.47 -1.37
N LEU A 151 -1.40 -22.22 -1.08
CA LEU A 151 -0.81 -21.05 -1.74
C LEU A 151 0.50 -20.69 -1.04
N THR A 152 1.61 -20.71 -1.78
CA THR A 152 2.91 -20.19 -1.34
C THR A 152 3.15 -18.86 -2.04
N ILE A 153 3.51 -17.83 -1.30
CA ILE A 153 3.74 -16.47 -1.79
C ILE A 153 5.12 -16.02 -1.33
N LYS A 154 5.96 -15.64 -2.25
CA LYS A 154 7.27 -15.06 -1.98
C LYS A 154 7.22 -13.57 -2.32
N VAL A 155 7.49 -12.72 -1.34
CA VAL A 155 7.55 -11.26 -1.51
C VAL A 155 8.98 -10.81 -1.38
N LYS A 156 9.46 -10.06 -2.36
CA LYS A 156 10.77 -9.42 -2.36
C LYS A 156 10.61 -7.91 -2.39
N LEU A 157 11.31 -7.23 -1.50
CA LEU A 157 11.36 -5.77 -1.39
C LEU A 157 12.80 -5.31 -1.66
N LYS A 158 12.97 -4.32 -2.53
CA LYS A 158 14.24 -3.62 -2.72
C LYS A 158 14.07 -2.15 -2.31
N MET A 159 14.97 -1.67 -1.46
CA MET A 159 14.90 -0.32 -0.89
C MET A 159 15.85 0.63 -1.60
N GLY A 160 15.33 1.75 -2.10
CA GLY A 160 16.10 2.84 -2.71
C GLY A 160 16.42 3.97 -1.73
N TYR A 161 16.10 3.81 -0.45
CA TYR A 161 16.29 4.82 0.60
C TYR A 161 16.62 4.17 1.95
N ASN A 162 17.20 4.95 2.86
CA ASN A 162 17.48 4.53 4.24
C ASN A 162 16.22 4.70 5.11
N TYR A 163 15.30 3.74 5.02
CA TYR A 163 14.12 3.73 5.88
C TYR A 163 14.49 3.39 7.33
N LYS A 164 13.83 4.05 8.30
CA LYS A 164 13.98 3.76 9.73
C LYS A 164 13.04 2.65 10.20
N ALA A 165 11.88 2.57 9.57
CA ALA A 165 10.88 1.54 9.87
C ALA A 165 9.97 1.35 8.65
N LEU A 166 9.80 0.10 8.23
CA LEU A 166 8.83 -0.28 7.20
C LEU A 166 7.98 -1.45 7.71
N LYS A 167 6.74 -1.49 7.27
CA LYS A 167 5.84 -2.61 7.45
C LYS A 167 5.44 -3.17 6.09
N LEU A 168 5.44 -4.48 5.97
CA LEU A 168 4.96 -5.21 4.80
C LEU A 168 3.51 -5.65 5.04
N GLY A 169 2.59 -5.20 4.18
CA GLY A 169 1.23 -5.71 4.08
C GLY A 169 1.12 -6.74 2.97
N LEU A 170 0.40 -7.83 3.20
CA LEU A 170 0.08 -8.86 2.21
C LEU A 170 -1.37 -9.31 2.40
N TYR A 171 -2.18 -9.15 1.37
CA TYR A 171 -3.61 -9.44 1.37
C TYR A 171 -4.00 -10.38 0.24
N ILE A 172 -5.02 -11.18 0.48
CA ILE A 172 -5.69 -12.03 -0.51
C ILE A 172 -7.02 -11.39 -0.85
N LEU A 173 -7.23 -11.17 -2.13
CA LEU A 173 -8.47 -10.66 -2.70
C LEU A 173 -9.11 -11.73 -3.58
N GLU A 174 -10.41 -11.59 -3.83
CA GLU A 174 -11.16 -12.42 -4.76
C GLU A 174 -12.00 -11.54 -5.68
N ASP A 175 -11.99 -11.86 -6.98
CA ASP A 175 -12.82 -11.19 -7.99
C ASP A 175 -14.03 -12.05 -8.35
N GLY A 176 -15.03 -11.42 -8.96
CA GLY A 176 -16.14 -12.10 -9.61
C GLY A 176 -17.18 -12.69 -8.65
N ILE A 177 -17.21 -12.24 -7.40
CA ILE A 177 -18.21 -12.70 -6.42
C ILE A 177 -19.56 -12.04 -6.75
N LYS A 178 -20.64 -12.83 -6.84
CA LYS A 178 -21.95 -12.35 -7.26
C LYS A 178 -22.92 -12.26 -6.10
N TYR A 179 -23.40 -11.05 -5.85
CA TYR A 179 -24.52 -10.75 -4.94
C TYR A 179 -25.31 -9.56 -5.44
N ASP A 180 -26.56 -9.44 -5.03
CA ASP A 180 -27.37 -8.26 -5.30
C ASP A 180 -26.76 -7.03 -4.59
N GLN A 181 -26.56 -5.93 -5.34
CA GLN A 181 -26.05 -4.67 -4.82
C GLN A 181 -27.14 -3.61 -4.77
N LYS A 182 -27.40 -3.03 -3.61
CA LYS A 182 -28.25 -1.85 -3.49
C LYS A 182 -27.70 -0.69 -4.32
N ASN A 183 -28.56 0.00 -5.07
CA ASN A 183 -28.12 1.11 -5.94
C ASN A 183 -29.06 2.31 -5.83
N TRP A 184 -28.53 3.42 -5.33
CA TRP A 184 -29.24 4.70 -5.26
C TRP A 184 -28.59 5.78 -6.14
N THR A 185 -27.76 5.38 -7.08
CA THR A 185 -27.07 6.26 -8.01
C THR A 185 -27.62 6.12 -9.42
N SER A 186 -27.28 7.07 -10.28
CA SER A 186 -27.61 7.01 -11.71
C SER A 186 -26.53 6.36 -12.58
N TYR A 187 -25.43 5.89 -11.97
CA TYR A 187 -24.31 5.28 -12.70
C TYR A 187 -24.64 3.90 -13.24
N TYR A 188 -25.55 3.19 -12.59
CA TYR A 188 -26.05 1.88 -13.02
C TYR A 188 -27.57 1.89 -13.09
N VAL A 189 -28.14 0.99 -13.91
CA VAL A 189 -29.58 0.86 -14.09
C VAL A 189 -30.12 -0.26 -13.21
N GLY A 190 -31.09 0.06 -12.35
CA GLY A 190 -31.78 -0.88 -11.45
C GLY A 190 -31.43 -0.67 -9.97
N ASP A 191 -32.35 -1.11 -9.08
CA ASP A 191 -32.17 -1.17 -7.62
C ASP A 191 -33.02 -2.33 -7.07
N PRO A 192 -32.42 -3.41 -6.55
CA PRO A 192 -30.97 -3.66 -6.54
C PRO A 192 -30.44 -4.05 -7.93
N LEU A 193 -29.13 -3.92 -8.11
CA LEU A 193 -28.41 -4.51 -9.23
C LEU A 193 -28.35 -6.01 -8.98
N LYS A 194 -29.07 -6.81 -9.78
CA LYS A 194 -29.13 -8.25 -9.65
C LYS A 194 -27.83 -8.91 -10.09
N ASP A 195 -27.37 -9.90 -9.33
CA ASP A 195 -26.15 -10.67 -9.63
C ASP A 195 -24.94 -9.77 -9.95
N TYR A 196 -24.84 -8.61 -9.25
CA TYR A 196 -23.74 -7.68 -9.43
C TYR A 196 -22.41 -8.38 -9.10
N GLU A 197 -21.44 -8.21 -9.99
CA GLU A 197 -20.10 -8.80 -9.85
C GLU A 197 -19.21 -7.89 -9.01
N HIS A 198 -18.88 -8.38 -7.80
CA HIS A 198 -17.96 -7.69 -6.89
C HIS A 198 -16.54 -8.15 -7.16
N ASN A 199 -15.66 -7.20 -7.39
CA ASN A 199 -14.24 -7.40 -7.65
C ASN A 199 -13.38 -6.80 -6.53
N HIS A 200 -12.10 -7.21 -6.46
CA HIS A 200 -11.12 -6.74 -5.46
C HIS A 200 -11.51 -6.98 -4.00
N VAL A 201 -12.40 -7.93 -3.75
CA VAL A 201 -12.96 -8.18 -2.43
C VAL A 201 -11.88 -8.71 -1.48
N LEU A 202 -11.60 -8.00 -0.40
CA LEU A 202 -10.63 -8.42 0.62
C LEU A 202 -11.14 -9.64 1.38
N ARG A 203 -10.48 -10.79 1.18
CA ARG A 203 -10.84 -12.06 1.83
C ARG A 203 -9.98 -12.34 3.06
N LYS A 204 -8.69 -12.01 2.99
CA LYS A 204 -7.73 -12.32 4.06
C LYS A 204 -6.58 -11.32 4.08
N ALA A 205 -6.22 -10.87 5.27
CA ALA A 205 -4.91 -10.28 5.54
C ALA A 205 -3.98 -11.41 6.01
N ILE A 206 -2.91 -11.67 5.28
CA ILE A 206 -1.88 -12.68 5.66
C ILE A 206 -0.97 -12.11 6.73
N THR A 207 -0.64 -10.83 6.61
CA THR A 207 0.03 -10.03 7.64
C THR A 207 -1.00 -9.41 8.60
N GLY A 208 -0.53 -8.70 9.62
CA GLY A 208 -1.41 -7.79 10.35
C GLY A 208 -2.09 -6.77 9.41
N ILE A 209 -3.29 -6.29 9.77
CA ILE A 209 -4.05 -5.31 8.95
C ILE A 209 -3.32 -3.98 8.71
N LEU A 210 -2.32 -3.67 9.54
CA LEU A 210 -1.42 -2.53 9.35
C LEU A 210 -0.05 -2.94 8.83
N GLY A 211 0.11 -4.18 8.38
CA GLY A 211 1.36 -4.78 7.96
C GLY A 211 2.21 -5.30 9.13
N ASP A 212 3.13 -6.21 8.83
CA ASP A 212 4.14 -6.75 9.74
C ASP A 212 5.42 -5.89 9.67
N GLN A 213 6.03 -5.64 10.82
CA GLN A 213 7.27 -4.88 10.88
C GLN A 213 8.41 -5.64 10.18
N ILE A 214 9.11 -4.98 9.28
CA ILE A 214 10.36 -5.48 8.71
C ILE A 214 11.47 -5.25 9.74
N PRO A 215 12.33 -6.27 10.01
CA PRO A 215 13.45 -6.11 10.95
C PRO A 215 14.35 -4.93 10.58
N SER A 216 14.77 -4.16 11.57
CA SER A 216 15.54 -2.93 11.31
C SER A 216 16.92 -3.17 10.71
N ASP A 217 17.52 -4.32 10.97
CA ASP A 217 18.78 -4.76 10.39
C ASP A 217 18.66 -5.19 8.93
N GLU A 218 17.45 -5.46 8.45
CA GLU A 218 17.14 -5.73 7.04
C GLU A 218 16.87 -4.43 6.24
N LEU A 219 16.68 -3.28 6.92
CA LEU A 219 16.43 -2.01 6.26
C LEU A 219 17.73 -1.33 5.82
N GLY A 220 17.68 -0.58 4.73
CA GLY A 220 18.79 0.25 4.25
C GLY A 220 18.76 0.50 2.75
N HIS A 221 19.47 1.53 2.33
CA HIS A 221 19.63 1.85 0.90
C HIS A 221 20.27 0.67 0.14
N ASP A 222 19.67 0.32 -0.98
CA ASP A 222 20.07 -0.79 -1.89
C ASP A 222 20.00 -2.20 -1.26
N LYS A 223 19.45 -2.33 -0.04
CA LYS A 223 19.18 -3.63 0.56
C LYS A 223 17.94 -4.28 -0.04
N GLU A 224 17.95 -5.61 0.01
CA GLU A 224 16.81 -6.45 -0.35
C GLU A 224 16.31 -7.19 0.90
N TYR A 225 14.99 -7.30 1.02
CA TYR A 225 14.30 -8.09 2.02
C TYR A 225 13.39 -9.08 1.30
N GLU A 226 13.42 -10.35 1.73
CA GLU A 226 12.58 -11.40 1.15
C GLU A 226 11.84 -12.14 2.27
N LYS A 227 10.57 -12.43 2.06
CA LYS A 227 9.76 -13.22 2.98
C LYS A 227 8.82 -14.13 2.21
N GLU A 228 8.75 -15.38 2.64
CA GLU A 228 7.80 -16.36 2.14
C GLU A 228 6.62 -16.51 3.12
N PHE A 229 5.44 -16.66 2.55
CA PHE A 229 4.19 -16.88 3.27
C PHE A 229 3.49 -18.09 2.70
N GLN A 230 2.74 -18.80 3.56
CA GLN A 230 1.90 -19.91 3.14
C GLN A 230 0.47 -19.69 3.65
N TYR A 231 -0.50 -20.02 2.81
CA TYR A 231 -1.91 -19.89 3.12
C TYR A 231 -2.69 -21.03 2.48
N VAL A 232 -3.49 -21.72 3.29
CA VAL A 232 -4.42 -22.73 2.78
C VAL A 232 -5.67 -21.98 2.31
N ILE A 233 -5.95 -22.04 1.01
CA ILE A 233 -7.11 -21.39 0.40
C ILE A 233 -8.36 -22.14 0.83
N PRO A 234 -9.34 -21.47 1.48
CA PRO A 234 -10.60 -22.09 1.81
C PRO A 234 -11.36 -22.58 0.58
N SER A 235 -12.07 -23.69 0.72
CA SER A 235 -12.81 -24.31 -0.39
C SER A 235 -13.95 -23.45 -0.97
N GLU A 236 -14.42 -22.47 -0.20
CA GLU A 236 -15.42 -21.50 -0.62
C GLU A 236 -14.85 -20.37 -1.51
N PHE A 237 -13.53 -20.25 -1.67
CA PHE A 237 -12.91 -19.28 -2.55
C PHE A 237 -12.71 -19.87 -3.95
N ASN A 238 -12.95 -19.04 -4.96
CA ASN A 238 -12.64 -19.41 -6.32
C ASN A 238 -11.14 -19.16 -6.61
N LYS A 239 -10.34 -20.23 -6.63
CA LYS A 239 -8.89 -20.16 -6.82
C LYS A 239 -8.47 -19.42 -8.10
N ASP A 240 -9.27 -19.54 -9.19
CA ASP A 240 -8.99 -18.88 -10.47
C ASP A 240 -9.23 -17.36 -10.42
N LYS A 241 -9.87 -16.88 -9.35
CA LYS A 241 -10.23 -15.47 -9.13
C LYS A 241 -9.48 -14.82 -7.99
N ILE A 242 -8.55 -15.55 -7.36
CA ILE A 242 -7.72 -15.00 -6.29
C ILE A 242 -6.67 -14.07 -6.87
N LYS A 243 -6.49 -12.96 -6.19
CA LYS A 243 -5.40 -12.00 -6.40
C LYS A 243 -4.64 -11.80 -5.09
N MET A 244 -3.39 -11.42 -5.19
CA MET A 244 -2.58 -11.02 -4.04
C MET A 244 -2.18 -9.57 -4.20
N VAL A 245 -2.19 -8.85 -3.10
CA VAL A 245 -1.73 -7.47 -3.02
C VAL A 245 -0.69 -7.37 -1.93
N ALA A 246 0.52 -6.94 -2.28
CA ALA A 246 1.54 -6.55 -1.33
C ALA A 246 1.79 -5.05 -1.39
N PHE A 247 2.05 -4.46 -0.24
CA PHE A 247 2.39 -3.05 -0.12
C PHE A 247 3.30 -2.84 1.09
N VAL A 248 4.07 -1.77 1.08
CA VAL A 248 4.84 -1.34 2.24
C VAL A 248 4.36 0.01 2.74
N THR A 249 4.43 0.20 4.05
CA THR A 249 4.08 1.45 4.71
C THR A 249 5.21 1.86 5.64
N GLU A 250 5.50 3.16 5.70
CA GLU A 250 6.39 3.70 6.70
C GLU A 250 5.65 3.88 8.04
N ALA A 251 6.26 3.50 9.16
CA ALA A 251 5.58 3.47 10.46
C ALA A 251 5.11 4.85 10.97
N LEU A 252 5.67 5.93 10.43
CA LEU A 252 5.39 7.32 10.83
C LEU A 252 4.75 8.15 9.73
N SER A 253 4.83 7.72 8.48
CA SER A 253 4.13 8.29 7.33
C SER A 253 3.74 7.14 6.42
N LEU A 254 2.48 7.11 6.02
CA LEU A 254 1.98 6.05 5.16
C LEU A 254 2.45 6.35 3.73
N ILE A 255 3.56 5.76 3.31
CA ILE A 255 4.05 5.82 1.93
C ILE A 255 3.87 4.43 1.33
N HIS A 256 3.37 4.38 0.12
CA HIS A 256 2.93 3.16 -0.51
C HIS A 256 3.81 2.76 -1.66
N ILE A 257 3.94 1.47 -1.78
CA ILE A 257 4.42 0.83 -2.97
C ILE A 257 3.67 -0.48 -3.05
N SER A 258 2.95 -0.70 -4.10
CA SER A 258 2.26 -1.94 -4.34
C SER A 258 2.49 -2.39 -5.78
N GLU A 259 2.74 -3.66 -5.96
CA GLU A 259 2.65 -4.31 -7.24
C GLU A 259 1.56 -5.37 -7.14
N PRO A 260 0.44 -5.24 -7.90
CA PRO A 260 -0.57 -6.28 -7.93
C PRO A 260 -0.04 -7.44 -8.74
N THR A 261 0.05 -8.61 -8.14
CA THR A 261 0.34 -9.84 -8.86
C THR A 261 -0.93 -10.64 -9.00
N ARG A 262 -1.35 -10.91 -10.24
CA ARG A 262 -2.38 -11.90 -10.53
C ARG A 262 -1.73 -13.28 -10.49
N LEU A 263 -2.42 -14.27 -9.91
CA LEU A 263 -2.06 -15.67 -10.07
C LEU A 263 -2.10 -16.00 -11.57
N HIS A 264 -0.95 -16.36 -12.11
CA HIS A 264 -0.90 -17.10 -13.38
C HIS A 264 -0.91 -18.58 -13.00
N THR A 265 -2.08 -19.20 -13.11
CA THR A 265 -2.15 -20.67 -13.15
C THR A 265 -1.41 -21.13 -14.41
N ILE A 266 -0.36 -21.91 -14.22
CA ILE A 266 0.32 -22.64 -15.29
C ILE A 266 -0.48 -23.90 -15.61
#